data_f23b2b47954023dac99a46f32c70639d
#
_entry.id   f23b2b47954023dac99a46f32c70639d
#
_cell.length_a   1.000
_cell.length_b   1.000
_cell.length_c   1.000
_cell.angle_alpha   90.00
_cell.angle_beta   90.00
_cell.angle_gamma   90.00
#
_symmetry.space_group_name_H-M   'P 1'
#
loop_
_entity.id
_entity.type
_entity.pdbx_description
1 polymer ?
#
loop_
_entity_poly.entity_id
_entity_poly.type
_entity_poly.pdbx_seq_one_letter_code
_entity_poly.pdbx_strand_id
1 'polypeptide(L)'
;MSEKIAFVGIGNMGLPMAKNLINSGKKVKVFDVSSTMIDKAKKENLSVAKNIDSLIEQDLSFFITMLPEGKNSEEVYLGKNGIIKKVPKNCLLIDCSTIDIETSIKIGKKAQEEKIKMIDAPVSGGVMGAKNATLNIMVGGSKEAFEIALPILNIMGKNIFHAGEMGCGNGAKICNNMSLGITMIAASESLMLAKRLNIDVKKVHEIMKNASGNSWPISVYPPVPGLIEGTPSSNNYRPGFSTAMMTKDLKLANIISKSVKAKTPLGEMALKIYEDFCEKGYSNTDFSAISKLIGDEVWNYSIKKDD
;
A
#
# COMPACT_ATOMS: atom_id res chain seq x y z
N MET A 1 -7.83 -28.25 -11.96
CA MET A 1 -6.47 -27.84 -12.36
C MET A 1 -6.04 -26.67 -11.49
N SER A 2 -4.78 -26.56 -11.06
CA SER A 2 -4.32 -25.44 -10.26
C SER A 2 -4.31 -24.17 -11.11
N GLU A 3 -4.91 -23.07 -10.59
CA GLU A 3 -4.97 -21.78 -11.27
C GLU A 3 -3.57 -21.23 -11.52
N LYS A 4 -3.33 -20.69 -12.72
CA LYS A 4 -2.10 -20.03 -13.12
C LYS A 4 -2.22 -18.53 -12.88
N ILE A 5 -1.23 -17.96 -12.24
CA ILE A 5 -1.19 -16.55 -11.83
C ILE A 5 0.09 -15.91 -12.34
N ALA A 6 -0.04 -14.82 -13.07
CA ALA A 6 1.03 -13.88 -13.36
C ALA A 6 1.08 -12.79 -12.28
N PHE A 7 2.25 -12.49 -11.74
CA PHE A 7 2.41 -11.45 -10.73
C PHE A 7 3.53 -10.49 -11.14
N VAL A 8 3.20 -9.21 -11.32
CA VAL A 8 4.13 -8.15 -11.74
C VAL A 8 4.31 -7.12 -10.61
N GLY A 9 5.58 -6.82 -10.32
CA GLY A 9 5.94 -5.94 -9.21
C GLY A 9 6.12 -6.71 -7.91
N ILE A 10 7.31 -7.30 -7.74
CA ILE A 10 7.70 -8.09 -6.55
C ILE A 10 8.59 -7.31 -5.60
N GLY A 11 8.25 -6.03 -5.38
CA GLY A 11 8.87 -5.20 -4.37
C GLY A 11 8.54 -5.66 -2.93
N ASN A 12 8.68 -4.75 -1.97
CA ASN A 12 8.48 -5.06 -0.54
C ASN A 12 7.10 -5.64 -0.21
N MET A 13 6.06 -5.24 -0.98
CA MET A 13 4.70 -5.74 -0.81
C MET A 13 4.41 -6.95 -1.71
N GLY A 14 4.75 -6.85 -3.01
CA GLY A 14 4.36 -7.88 -3.99
C GLY A 14 5.06 -9.22 -3.78
N LEU A 15 6.32 -9.24 -3.37
CA LEU A 15 7.03 -10.50 -3.12
C LEU A 15 6.36 -11.36 -2.04
N PRO A 16 6.07 -10.86 -0.83
CA PRO A 16 5.35 -11.66 0.17
C PRO A 16 3.92 -12.01 -0.27
N MET A 17 3.21 -11.16 -1.02
CA MET A 17 1.90 -11.49 -1.58
C MET A 17 1.98 -12.67 -2.55
N ALA A 18 2.93 -12.66 -3.49
CA ALA A 18 3.17 -13.76 -4.42
C ALA A 18 3.56 -15.06 -3.69
N LYS A 19 4.34 -14.97 -2.62
CA LYS A 19 4.70 -16.14 -1.78
C LYS A 19 3.48 -16.76 -1.11
N ASN A 20 2.56 -15.96 -0.58
CA ASN A 20 1.33 -16.48 0.00
C ASN A 20 0.51 -17.28 -1.02
N LEU A 21 0.40 -16.79 -2.27
CA LEU A 21 -0.26 -17.52 -3.35
C LEU A 21 0.45 -18.84 -3.66
N ILE A 22 1.79 -18.87 -3.73
CA ILE A 22 2.56 -20.09 -3.95
C ILE A 22 2.35 -21.08 -2.80
N ASN A 23 2.43 -20.61 -1.56
CA ASN A 23 2.26 -21.43 -0.36
C ASN A 23 0.84 -22.04 -0.26
N SER A 24 -0.16 -21.40 -0.88
CA SER A 24 -1.52 -21.94 -1.01
C SER A 24 -1.69 -22.96 -2.15
N GLY A 25 -0.61 -23.32 -2.84
CA GLY A 25 -0.62 -24.31 -3.94
C GLY A 25 -0.94 -23.73 -5.32
N LYS A 26 -0.97 -22.40 -5.49
CA LYS A 26 -1.17 -21.75 -6.80
C LYS A 26 0.12 -21.79 -7.65
N LYS A 27 -0.04 -21.88 -8.97
CA LYS A 27 1.09 -21.80 -9.92
C LYS A 27 1.35 -20.34 -10.25
N VAL A 28 2.31 -19.72 -9.55
CA VAL A 28 2.64 -18.29 -9.70
C VAL A 28 3.93 -18.12 -10.47
N LYS A 29 3.91 -17.27 -11.50
CA LYS A 29 5.10 -16.82 -12.23
C LYS A 29 5.23 -15.32 -12.07
N VAL A 30 6.40 -14.84 -11.67
CA VAL A 30 6.61 -13.44 -11.26
C VAL A 30 7.51 -12.69 -12.23
N PHE A 31 7.35 -11.36 -12.28
CA PHE A 31 8.24 -10.47 -13.01
C PHE A 31 8.41 -9.14 -12.28
N ASP A 32 9.59 -8.55 -12.40
CA ASP A 32 9.90 -7.18 -11.98
C ASP A 32 10.90 -6.56 -12.96
N VAL A 33 10.95 -5.25 -13.01
CA VAL A 33 11.97 -4.51 -13.80
C VAL A 33 13.29 -4.39 -13.04
N SER A 34 13.29 -4.56 -11.73
CA SER A 34 14.47 -4.51 -10.86
C SER A 34 15.21 -5.84 -10.88
N SER A 35 16.44 -5.84 -11.37
CA SER A 35 17.33 -7.02 -11.32
C SER A 35 17.54 -7.52 -9.90
N THR A 36 17.67 -6.60 -8.92
CA THR A 36 17.81 -6.93 -7.51
C THR A 36 16.60 -7.73 -6.99
N MET A 37 15.38 -7.33 -7.37
CA MET A 37 14.17 -8.05 -6.96
C MET A 37 14.02 -9.39 -7.69
N ILE A 38 14.41 -9.45 -8.96
CA ILE A 38 14.48 -10.70 -9.72
C ILE A 38 15.45 -11.69 -9.06
N ASP A 39 16.66 -11.25 -8.70
CA ASP A 39 17.64 -12.10 -8.05
C ASP A 39 17.19 -12.57 -6.67
N LYS A 40 16.52 -11.70 -5.91
CA LYS A 40 15.89 -12.09 -4.66
C LYS A 40 14.81 -13.15 -4.85
N ALA A 41 13.94 -12.99 -5.84
CA ALA A 41 12.91 -13.97 -6.17
C ALA A 41 13.50 -15.33 -6.56
N LYS A 42 14.57 -15.35 -7.37
CA LYS A 42 15.30 -16.58 -7.74
C LYS A 42 15.90 -17.26 -6.50
N LYS A 43 16.55 -16.51 -5.61
CA LYS A 43 17.11 -17.04 -4.34
C LYS A 43 16.04 -17.67 -3.46
N GLU A 44 14.82 -17.17 -3.53
CA GLU A 44 13.67 -17.70 -2.81
C GLU A 44 12.89 -18.77 -3.61
N ASN A 45 13.48 -19.30 -4.72
CA ASN A 45 12.94 -20.34 -5.58
C ASN A 45 11.59 -20.01 -6.25
N LEU A 46 11.32 -18.74 -6.53
CA LEU A 46 10.15 -18.35 -7.31
C LEU A 46 10.39 -18.58 -8.82
N SER A 47 9.32 -18.94 -9.54
CA SER A 47 9.33 -19.00 -11.00
C SER A 47 9.35 -17.59 -11.57
N VAL A 48 10.46 -17.17 -12.15
CA VAL A 48 10.67 -15.81 -12.69
C VAL A 48 10.53 -15.81 -14.21
N ALA A 49 9.73 -14.91 -14.74
CA ALA A 49 9.56 -14.68 -16.17
C ALA A 49 10.71 -13.83 -16.75
N LYS A 50 11.03 -14.05 -18.02
CA LYS A 50 12.05 -13.27 -18.74
C LYS A 50 11.57 -11.83 -19.03
N ASN A 51 10.29 -11.67 -19.31
CA ASN A 51 9.61 -10.40 -19.58
C ASN A 51 8.11 -10.56 -19.30
N ILE A 52 7.34 -9.48 -19.40
CA ILE A 52 5.90 -9.49 -19.17
C ILE A 52 5.17 -10.41 -20.16
N ASP A 53 5.56 -10.42 -21.43
CA ASP A 53 4.92 -11.27 -22.45
C ASP A 53 5.04 -12.76 -22.13
N SER A 54 6.15 -13.19 -21.53
CA SER A 54 6.37 -14.58 -21.12
C SER A 54 5.56 -15.01 -19.87
N LEU A 55 4.80 -14.11 -19.27
CA LEU A 55 3.80 -14.40 -18.24
C LEU A 55 2.46 -14.83 -18.84
N ILE A 56 2.18 -14.43 -20.10
CA ILE A 56 0.86 -14.57 -20.71
C ILE A 56 0.79 -15.97 -21.36
N GLU A 57 0.16 -16.89 -20.66
CA GLU A 57 -0.12 -18.26 -21.14
C GLU A 57 -1.60 -18.39 -21.50
N GLN A 58 -1.96 -19.32 -22.38
CA GLN A 58 -3.36 -19.50 -22.85
C GLN A 58 -4.36 -19.86 -21.74
N ASP A 59 -3.88 -20.51 -20.68
CA ASP A 59 -4.66 -20.94 -19.52
C ASP A 59 -4.39 -20.06 -18.28
N LEU A 60 -3.90 -18.82 -18.46
CA LEU A 60 -3.71 -17.85 -17.39
C LEU A 60 -5.06 -17.46 -16.80
N SER A 61 -5.22 -17.65 -15.49
CA SER A 61 -6.46 -17.35 -14.78
C SER A 61 -6.48 -15.94 -14.18
N PHE A 62 -5.34 -15.48 -13.64
CA PHE A 62 -5.21 -14.18 -13.00
C PHE A 62 -3.91 -13.48 -13.39
N PHE A 63 -4.01 -12.17 -13.62
CA PHE A 63 -2.86 -11.29 -13.79
C PHE A 63 -2.89 -10.21 -12.71
N ILE A 64 -1.94 -10.25 -11.79
CA ILE A 64 -1.89 -9.39 -10.61
C ILE A 64 -0.73 -8.41 -10.75
N THR A 65 -0.98 -7.13 -10.42
CA THR A 65 0.06 -6.10 -10.38
C THR A 65 0.14 -5.47 -8.99
N MET A 66 1.37 -5.10 -8.57
CA MET A 66 1.64 -4.34 -7.36
C MET A 66 2.75 -3.33 -7.64
N LEU A 67 2.39 -2.19 -8.20
CA LEU A 67 3.28 -1.21 -8.82
C LEU A 67 3.32 0.10 -8.01
N PRO A 68 4.38 0.91 -8.14
CA PRO A 68 4.55 2.10 -7.30
C PRO A 68 3.61 3.27 -7.67
N GLU A 69 3.28 3.45 -8.96
CA GLU A 69 2.57 4.64 -9.45
C GLU A 69 1.64 4.31 -10.63
N GLY A 70 0.65 5.19 -10.87
CA GLY A 70 -0.33 5.05 -11.96
C GLY A 70 0.29 4.91 -13.34
N LYS A 71 1.37 5.67 -13.64
CA LYS A 71 2.08 5.56 -14.92
C LYS A 71 2.66 4.16 -15.16
N ASN A 72 3.06 3.45 -14.11
CA ASN A 72 3.58 2.09 -14.23
C ASN A 72 2.44 1.09 -14.51
N SER A 73 1.28 1.25 -13.85
CA SER A 73 0.09 0.46 -14.16
C SER A 73 -0.37 0.75 -15.59
N GLU A 74 -0.44 2.02 -15.99
CA GLU A 74 -0.82 2.39 -17.35
C GLU A 74 0.11 1.76 -18.41
N GLU A 75 1.43 1.80 -18.20
CA GLU A 75 2.38 1.17 -19.12
C GLU A 75 2.19 -0.34 -19.22
N VAL A 76 2.00 -1.03 -18.09
CA VAL A 76 1.79 -2.49 -18.07
C VAL A 76 0.48 -2.87 -18.76
N TYR A 77 -0.60 -2.14 -18.52
CA TYR A 77 -1.91 -2.48 -19.06
C TYR A 77 -2.16 -1.93 -20.47
N LEU A 78 -1.80 -0.66 -20.74
CA LEU A 78 -2.17 0.10 -21.94
C LEU A 78 -0.99 0.49 -22.81
N GLY A 79 0.26 0.38 -22.34
CA GLY A 79 1.45 0.77 -23.08
C GLY A 79 1.57 0.07 -24.45
N LYS A 80 2.58 0.43 -25.24
CA LYS A 80 2.80 -0.15 -26.59
C LYS A 80 2.77 -1.68 -26.57
N ASN A 81 3.30 -2.29 -25.50
CA ASN A 81 3.30 -3.73 -25.26
C ASN A 81 2.29 -4.15 -24.19
N GLY A 82 1.27 -3.33 -23.95
CA GLY A 82 0.27 -3.55 -22.90
C GLY A 82 -0.43 -4.90 -22.99
N ILE A 83 -0.80 -5.42 -21.83
CA ILE A 83 -1.25 -6.80 -21.69
C ILE A 83 -2.74 -7.01 -22.01
N ILE A 84 -3.56 -5.96 -21.95
CA ILE A 84 -5.02 -6.08 -22.05
C ILE A 84 -5.45 -6.80 -23.34
N LYS A 85 -4.75 -6.57 -24.47
CA LYS A 85 -5.06 -7.23 -25.74
C LYS A 85 -4.45 -8.64 -25.87
N LYS A 86 -3.60 -9.04 -24.94
CA LYS A 86 -2.80 -10.27 -25.04
C LYS A 86 -3.30 -11.36 -24.09
N VAL A 87 -3.89 -10.99 -22.95
CA VAL A 87 -4.37 -11.95 -21.95
C VAL A 87 -5.59 -12.74 -22.45
N PRO A 88 -5.77 -14.00 -22.02
CA PRO A 88 -6.97 -14.76 -22.32
C PRO A 88 -8.25 -14.04 -21.86
N LYS A 89 -9.36 -14.21 -22.60
CA LYS A 89 -10.63 -13.53 -22.28
C LYS A 89 -11.24 -13.93 -20.92
N ASN A 90 -10.88 -15.09 -20.41
CA ASN A 90 -11.27 -15.55 -19.06
C ASN A 90 -10.29 -15.16 -17.96
N CYS A 91 -9.19 -14.48 -18.28
CA CYS A 91 -8.25 -13.97 -17.30
C CYS A 91 -8.86 -12.78 -16.55
N LEU A 92 -8.78 -12.77 -15.22
CA LEU A 92 -9.13 -11.61 -14.39
C LEU A 92 -7.87 -10.79 -14.09
N LEU A 93 -7.94 -9.50 -14.38
CA LEU A 93 -6.90 -8.52 -14.04
C LEU A 93 -7.14 -7.97 -12.65
N ILE A 94 -6.11 -7.96 -11.81
CA ILE A 94 -6.17 -7.45 -10.42
C ILE A 94 -5.03 -6.46 -10.22
N ASP A 95 -5.35 -5.16 -10.13
CA ASP A 95 -4.34 -4.16 -9.81
C ASP A 95 -4.37 -3.83 -8.30
N CYS A 96 -3.39 -4.34 -7.57
CA CYS A 96 -3.20 -4.09 -6.15
C CYS A 96 -2.44 -2.78 -5.86
N SER A 97 -2.09 -2.02 -6.88
CA SER A 97 -1.35 -0.76 -6.77
C SER A 97 -2.22 0.35 -6.17
N THR A 98 -1.62 1.25 -5.40
CA THR A 98 -2.29 2.49 -4.97
C THR A 98 -1.97 3.60 -5.97
N ILE A 99 -2.94 3.88 -6.82
CA ILE A 99 -2.83 4.83 -7.93
C ILE A 99 -4.00 5.83 -7.92
N ASP A 100 -3.94 6.83 -8.79
CA ASP A 100 -5.05 7.76 -8.95
C ASP A 100 -6.29 7.07 -9.57
N ILE A 101 -7.46 7.58 -9.18
CA ILE A 101 -8.75 7.00 -9.56
C ILE A 101 -8.97 7.09 -11.08
N GLU A 102 -8.53 8.18 -11.71
CA GLU A 102 -8.72 8.42 -13.15
C GLU A 102 -7.97 7.37 -13.96
N THR A 103 -6.72 7.07 -13.59
CA THR A 103 -5.93 6.01 -14.21
C THR A 103 -6.57 4.64 -14.00
N SER A 104 -7.06 4.31 -12.78
CA SER A 104 -7.80 3.07 -12.54
C SER A 104 -9.01 2.93 -13.45
N ILE A 105 -9.84 3.97 -13.55
CA ILE A 105 -11.05 3.99 -14.41
C ILE A 105 -10.66 3.87 -15.88
N LYS A 106 -9.63 4.58 -16.33
CA LYS A 106 -9.12 4.52 -17.71
C LYS A 106 -8.72 3.10 -18.10
N ILE A 107 -7.93 2.44 -17.25
CA ILE A 107 -7.48 1.07 -17.50
C ILE A 107 -8.69 0.12 -17.50
N GLY A 108 -9.58 0.23 -16.52
CA GLY A 108 -10.77 -0.59 -16.41
C GLY A 108 -11.73 -0.46 -17.59
N LYS A 109 -11.94 0.75 -18.10
CA LYS A 109 -12.72 0.97 -19.33
C LYS A 109 -12.10 0.27 -20.53
N LYS A 110 -10.77 0.35 -20.67
CA LYS A 110 -10.08 -0.33 -21.76
C LYS A 110 -10.16 -1.85 -21.65
N ALA A 111 -10.07 -2.40 -20.42
CA ALA A 111 -10.28 -3.83 -20.18
C ALA A 111 -11.72 -4.24 -20.59
N GLN A 112 -12.71 -3.44 -20.22
CA GLN A 112 -14.12 -3.67 -20.57
C GLN A 112 -14.36 -3.66 -22.10
N GLU A 113 -13.76 -2.71 -22.84
CA GLU A 113 -13.81 -2.66 -24.30
C GLU A 113 -13.28 -3.95 -24.93
N GLU A 114 -12.22 -4.52 -24.36
CA GLU A 114 -11.62 -5.78 -24.79
C GLU A 114 -12.32 -7.02 -24.19
N LYS A 115 -13.41 -6.84 -23.45
CA LYS A 115 -14.19 -7.91 -22.77
C LYS A 115 -13.33 -8.69 -21.77
N ILE A 116 -12.40 -8.03 -21.10
CA ILE A 116 -11.59 -8.57 -20.01
C ILE A 116 -12.13 -8.04 -18.67
N LYS A 117 -12.34 -8.92 -17.70
CA LYS A 117 -12.71 -8.50 -16.34
C LYS A 117 -11.50 -7.91 -15.61
N MET A 118 -11.72 -6.84 -14.88
CA MET A 118 -10.69 -6.18 -14.09
C MET A 118 -11.26 -5.63 -12.79
N ILE A 119 -10.40 -5.60 -11.76
CA ILE A 119 -10.63 -4.92 -10.49
C ILE A 119 -9.41 -4.11 -10.10
N ASP A 120 -9.62 -2.98 -9.41
CA ASP A 120 -8.60 -2.33 -8.59
C ASP A 120 -8.74 -2.83 -7.14
N ALA A 121 -7.64 -3.23 -6.55
CA ALA A 121 -7.62 -3.92 -5.26
C ALA A 121 -6.46 -3.46 -4.36
N PRO A 122 -6.30 -2.14 -4.12
CA PRO A 122 -5.25 -1.63 -3.26
C PRO A 122 -5.32 -2.20 -1.86
N VAL A 123 -4.14 -2.33 -1.24
CA VAL A 123 -3.96 -3.05 0.01
C VAL A 123 -3.54 -2.13 1.17
N SER A 124 -3.88 -2.52 2.39
CA SER A 124 -3.46 -1.86 3.63
C SER A 124 -3.04 -2.90 4.68
N GLY A 125 -2.00 -2.57 5.47
CA GLY A 125 -1.43 -3.48 6.48
C GLY A 125 0.10 -3.55 6.44
N GLY A 126 0.73 -2.85 5.48
CA GLY A 126 2.18 -2.78 5.32
C GLY A 126 2.83 -4.13 5.02
N VAL A 127 4.16 -4.16 5.07
CA VAL A 127 4.96 -5.36 4.76
C VAL A 127 4.64 -6.54 5.69
N MET A 128 4.35 -6.26 6.96
CA MET A 128 3.98 -7.32 7.93
C MET A 128 2.62 -7.93 7.59
N GLY A 129 1.62 -7.13 7.22
CA GLY A 129 0.33 -7.62 6.74
C GLY A 129 0.47 -8.46 5.47
N ALA A 130 1.34 -8.05 4.54
CA ALA A 130 1.63 -8.82 3.33
C ALA A 130 2.30 -10.16 3.64
N LYS A 131 3.28 -10.20 4.57
CA LYS A 131 3.95 -11.44 4.99
C LYS A 131 3.00 -12.42 5.68
N ASN A 132 2.11 -11.91 6.52
CA ASN A 132 1.22 -12.72 7.36
C ASN A 132 -0.13 -13.02 6.69
N ALA A 133 -0.34 -12.63 5.43
CA ALA A 133 -1.62 -12.75 4.73
C ALA A 133 -2.80 -12.08 5.48
N THR A 134 -2.54 -10.96 6.13
CA THR A 134 -3.52 -10.23 6.95
C THR A 134 -3.85 -8.85 6.39
N LEU A 135 -3.62 -8.63 5.09
CA LEU A 135 -3.94 -7.37 4.43
C LEU A 135 -5.45 -7.06 4.49
N ASN A 136 -5.77 -5.79 4.61
CA ASN A 136 -7.08 -5.27 4.25
C ASN A 136 -7.03 -4.90 2.77
N ILE A 137 -7.95 -5.42 1.96
CA ILE A 137 -8.00 -5.22 0.52
C ILE A 137 -9.29 -4.49 0.17
N MET A 138 -9.19 -3.35 -0.50
CA MET A 138 -10.32 -2.50 -0.88
C MET A 138 -10.53 -2.67 -2.37
N VAL A 139 -11.65 -3.28 -2.78
CA VAL A 139 -11.87 -3.72 -4.15
C VAL A 139 -12.87 -2.82 -4.85
N GLY A 140 -12.48 -2.28 -6.00
CA GLY A 140 -13.36 -1.62 -6.97
C GLY A 140 -13.49 -2.48 -8.23
N GLY A 141 -14.71 -2.58 -8.76
CA GLY A 141 -15.05 -3.34 -9.94
C GLY A 141 -16.42 -3.98 -9.86
N SER A 142 -16.88 -4.64 -10.92
CA SER A 142 -18.18 -5.28 -10.91
C SER A 142 -18.28 -6.36 -9.85
N LYS A 143 -19.49 -6.59 -9.32
CA LYS A 143 -19.75 -7.64 -8.33
C LYS A 143 -19.29 -9.02 -8.82
N GLU A 144 -19.52 -9.32 -10.09
CA GLU A 144 -19.07 -10.59 -10.70
C GLU A 144 -17.54 -10.72 -10.65
N ALA A 145 -16.80 -9.67 -11.04
CA ALA A 145 -15.34 -9.69 -11.01
C ALA A 145 -14.80 -9.80 -9.57
N PHE A 146 -15.44 -9.13 -8.62
CA PHE A 146 -15.14 -9.25 -7.18
C PHE A 146 -15.32 -10.68 -6.68
N GLU A 147 -16.43 -11.34 -6.99
CA GLU A 147 -16.71 -12.73 -6.57
C GLU A 147 -15.68 -13.71 -7.15
N ILE A 148 -15.27 -13.53 -8.40
CA ILE A 148 -14.19 -14.34 -9.03
C ILE A 148 -12.85 -14.11 -8.34
N ALA A 149 -12.54 -12.87 -7.94
CA ALA A 149 -11.28 -12.53 -7.28
C ALA A 149 -11.21 -13.01 -5.83
N LEU A 150 -12.34 -13.08 -5.13
CA LEU A 150 -12.42 -13.27 -3.68
C LEU A 150 -11.59 -14.47 -3.16
N PRO A 151 -11.60 -15.68 -3.80
CA PRO A 151 -10.75 -16.78 -3.36
C PRO A 151 -9.26 -16.49 -3.40
N ILE A 152 -8.80 -15.69 -4.39
CA ILE A 152 -7.39 -15.30 -4.54
C ILE A 152 -7.03 -14.20 -3.54
N LEU A 153 -7.91 -13.22 -3.35
CA LEU A 153 -7.69 -12.13 -2.40
C LEU A 153 -7.61 -12.63 -0.96
N ASN A 154 -8.44 -13.61 -0.58
CA ASN A 154 -8.43 -14.24 0.75
C ASN A 154 -7.13 -15.00 1.08
N ILE A 155 -6.30 -15.34 0.08
CA ILE A 155 -4.98 -15.91 0.30
C ILE A 155 -3.96 -14.84 0.73
N MET A 156 -4.20 -13.58 0.34
CA MET A 156 -3.28 -12.47 0.58
C MET A 156 -3.75 -11.53 1.70
N GLY A 157 -5.05 -11.57 2.03
CA GLY A 157 -5.67 -10.65 2.98
C GLY A 157 -6.67 -11.32 3.91
N LYS A 158 -6.95 -10.65 5.02
CA LYS A 158 -7.92 -11.09 6.04
C LYS A 158 -9.29 -10.46 5.83
N ASN A 159 -9.31 -9.18 5.47
CA ASN A 159 -10.55 -8.44 5.29
C ASN A 159 -10.61 -7.92 3.84
N ILE A 160 -11.60 -8.36 3.10
CA ILE A 160 -11.78 -7.99 1.69
C ILE A 160 -13.08 -7.21 1.58
N PHE A 161 -12.99 -5.94 1.13
CA PHE A 161 -14.12 -5.03 1.06
C PHE A 161 -14.44 -4.69 -0.40
N HIS A 162 -15.66 -4.97 -0.85
CA HIS A 162 -16.13 -4.45 -2.13
C HIS A 162 -16.61 -3.01 -1.94
N ALA A 163 -15.83 -2.06 -2.45
CA ALA A 163 -16.06 -0.63 -2.26
C ALA A 163 -17.00 0.00 -3.32
N GLY A 164 -17.30 -0.75 -4.38
CA GLY A 164 -18.14 -0.27 -5.50
C GLY A 164 -17.50 -0.56 -6.85
N GLU A 165 -17.84 0.25 -7.85
CA GLU A 165 -17.35 0.12 -9.23
C GLU A 165 -15.85 0.39 -9.36
N MET A 166 -15.28 0.14 -10.54
CA MET A 166 -13.86 0.35 -10.86
C MET A 166 -13.38 1.75 -10.46
N GLY A 167 -12.28 1.81 -9.73
CA GLY A 167 -11.71 3.01 -9.10
C GLY A 167 -12.16 3.25 -7.66
N CYS A 168 -13.26 2.63 -7.19
CA CYS A 168 -13.73 2.78 -5.81
C CYS A 168 -12.77 2.14 -4.79
N GLY A 169 -12.03 1.10 -5.15
CA GLY A 169 -10.99 0.52 -4.30
C GLY A 169 -9.88 1.55 -4.02
N ASN A 170 -9.33 2.17 -5.06
CA ASN A 170 -8.35 3.26 -4.93
C ASN A 170 -8.94 4.48 -4.21
N GLY A 171 -10.20 4.83 -4.48
CA GLY A 171 -10.92 5.89 -3.76
C GLY A 171 -10.97 5.63 -2.25
N ALA A 172 -11.38 4.43 -1.84
CA ALA A 172 -11.43 4.02 -0.45
C ALA A 172 -10.03 4.03 0.20
N LYS A 173 -9.01 3.55 -0.53
CA LYS A 173 -7.62 3.58 -0.09
C LYS A 173 -7.10 4.99 0.13
N ILE A 174 -7.39 5.92 -0.78
CA ILE A 174 -7.00 7.34 -0.68
C ILE A 174 -7.64 7.98 0.56
N CYS A 175 -8.93 7.77 0.79
CA CYS A 175 -9.63 8.26 1.99
C CYS A 175 -9.00 7.69 3.27
N ASN A 176 -8.74 6.37 3.30
CA ASN A 176 -8.09 5.72 4.44
C ASN A 176 -6.71 6.32 4.72
N ASN A 177 -5.87 6.50 3.70
CA ASN A 177 -4.51 6.97 3.90
C ASN A 177 -4.43 8.47 4.21
N MET A 178 -5.38 9.27 3.74
CA MET A 178 -5.53 10.66 4.20
C MET A 178 -5.80 10.69 5.72
N SER A 179 -6.77 9.92 6.20
CA SER A 179 -7.06 9.78 7.62
C SER A 179 -5.85 9.27 8.41
N LEU A 180 -5.12 8.28 7.87
CA LEU A 180 -3.91 7.74 8.50
C LEU A 180 -2.82 8.80 8.67
N GLY A 181 -2.55 9.61 7.65
CA GLY A 181 -1.56 10.68 7.70
C GLY A 181 -1.93 11.74 8.74
N ILE A 182 -3.19 12.16 8.78
CA ILE A 182 -3.71 13.13 9.76
C ILE A 182 -3.58 12.59 11.19
N THR A 183 -4.02 11.36 11.41
CA THR A 183 -4.02 10.78 12.77
C THR A 183 -2.61 10.44 13.25
N MET A 184 -1.65 10.17 12.36
CA MET A 184 -0.24 9.99 12.73
C MET A 184 0.38 11.31 13.22
N ILE A 185 0.07 12.42 12.57
CA ILE A 185 0.49 13.77 13.02
C ILE A 185 -0.16 14.07 14.37
N ALA A 186 -1.48 13.89 14.51
CA ALA A 186 -2.22 14.13 15.75
C ALA A 186 -1.66 13.30 16.92
N ALA A 187 -1.33 12.03 16.69
CA ALA A 187 -0.68 11.18 17.70
C ALA A 187 0.69 11.72 18.11
N SER A 188 1.49 12.18 17.12
CA SER A 188 2.81 12.75 17.36
C SER A 188 2.73 14.04 18.19
N GLU A 189 1.83 14.95 17.84
CA GLU A 189 1.62 16.22 18.55
C GLU A 189 1.13 15.99 19.98
N SER A 190 0.17 15.08 20.17
CA SER A 190 -0.39 14.80 21.49
C SER A 190 0.65 14.21 22.45
N LEU A 191 1.47 13.26 21.98
CA LEU A 191 2.51 12.64 22.79
C LEU A 191 3.67 13.61 23.04
N MET A 192 4.00 14.49 22.10
CA MET A 192 4.97 15.57 22.28
C MET A 192 4.49 16.57 23.33
N LEU A 193 3.22 16.98 23.27
CA LEU A 193 2.63 17.88 24.26
C LEU A 193 2.68 17.26 25.67
N ALA A 194 2.33 15.99 25.81
CA ALA A 194 2.46 15.26 27.08
C ALA A 194 3.89 15.32 27.64
N LYS A 195 4.89 15.10 26.77
CA LYS A 195 6.30 15.20 27.16
C LYS A 195 6.69 16.61 27.62
N ARG A 196 6.23 17.65 26.92
CA ARG A 196 6.49 19.07 27.30
C ARG A 196 5.81 19.46 28.61
N LEU A 197 4.67 18.84 28.92
CA LEU A 197 3.96 19.02 30.20
C LEU A 197 4.57 18.20 31.36
N ASN A 198 5.69 17.48 31.13
CA ASN A 198 6.30 16.55 32.08
C ASN A 198 5.36 15.42 32.54
N ILE A 199 4.41 15.02 31.70
CA ILE A 199 3.55 13.87 31.94
C ILE A 199 4.21 12.63 31.35
N ASP A 200 4.14 11.50 32.04
CA ASP A 200 4.66 10.24 31.55
C ASP A 200 3.94 9.85 30.23
N VAL A 201 4.71 9.82 29.14
CA VAL A 201 4.21 9.54 27.79
C VAL A 201 3.58 8.16 27.67
N LYS A 202 4.09 7.15 28.43
CA LYS A 202 3.48 5.81 28.46
C LYS A 202 2.09 5.84 29.07
N LYS A 203 1.90 6.61 30.15
CA LYS A 203 0.58 6.78 30.78
C LYS A 203 -0.40 7.51 29.85
N VAL A 204 0.05 8.58 29.16
CA VAL A 204 -0.81 9.28 28.21
C VAL A 204 -1.16 8.40 27.02
N HIS A 205 -0.21 7.63 26.50
CA HIS A 205 -0.46 6.65 25.44
C HIS A 205 -1.52 5.63 25.85
N GLU A 206 -1.42 5.06 27.07
CA GLU A 206 -2.41 4.11 27.59
C GLU A 206 -3.80 4.75 27.79
N ILE A 207 -3.85 6.00 28.25
CA ILE A 207 -5.10 6.77 28.35
C ILE A 207 -5.71 6.95 26.95
N MET A 208 -4.93 7.45 25.99
CA MET A 208 -5.42 7.69 24.61
C MET A 208 -5.93 6.40 23.97
N LYS A 209 -5.23 5.28 24.18
CA LYS A 209 -5.62 3.97 23.64
C LYS A 209 -7.01 3.52 24.12
N ASN A 210 -7.41 3.90 25.33
CA ASN A 210 -8.67 3.50 25.97
C ASN A 210 -9.73 4.61 26.02
N ALA A 211 -9.42 5.78 25.48
CA ALA A 211 -10.30 6.95 25.50
C ALA A 211 -10.64 7.43 24.07
N SER A 212 -11.38 8.53 23.96
CA SER A 212 -11.85 9.10 22.69
C SER A 212 -10.75 9.58 21.74
N GLY A 213 -9.52 9.77 22.21
CA GLY A 213 -8.35 10.12 21.39
C GLY A 213 -7.71 8.94 20.66
N ASN A 214 -8.32 7.74 20.72
CA ASN A 214 -7.76 6.56 20.08
C ASN A 214 -7.77 6.66 18.55
N SER A 215 -6.75 6.04 17.95
CA SER A 215 -6.59 5.88 16.50
C SER A 215 -5.67 4.68 16.22
N TRP A 216 -5.60 4.23 14.95
CA TRP A 216 -4.67 3.15 14.59
C TRP A 216 -3.20 3.49 14.92
N PRO A 217 -2.68 4.74 14.68
CA PRO A 217 -1.37 5.14 15.17
C PRO A 217 -1.17 4.97 16.67
N ILE A 218 -2.19 5.24 17.47
CA ILE A 218 -2.09 5.07 18.93
C ILE A 218 -2.13 3.59 19.31
N SER A 219 -3.08 2.83 18.77
CA SER A 219 -3.33 1.44 19.22
C SER A 219 -2.33 0.42 18.72
N VAL A 220 -1.76 0.63 17.51
CA VAL A 220 -1.02 -0.40 16.77
C VAL A 220 0.35 0.07 16.30
N TYR A 221 0.51 1.35 16.01
CA TYR A 221 1.68 1.85 15.30
C TYR A 221 2.16 3.22 15.84
N PRO A 222 2.44 3.33 17.14
CA PRO A 222 2.75 4.62 17.75
C PRO A 222 4.02 5.24 17.17
N PRO A 223 4.01 6.59 16.99
CA PRO A 223 5.15 7.31 16.42
C PRO A 223 6.34 7.47 17.36
N VAL A 224 6.17 7.12 18.63
CA VAL A 224 7.18 7.28 19.69
C VAL A 224 7.75 5.91 20.08
N PRO A 225 9.09 5.76 20.12
CA PRO A 225 9.73 4.51 20.51
C PRO A 225 9.39 4.03 21.92
N GLY A 226 9.40 2.72 22.10
CA GLY A 226 9.23 2.08 23.40
C GLY A 226 7.80 2.03 23.94
N LEU A 227 6.80 2.46 23.12
CA LEU A 227 5.39 2.33 23.48
C LEU A 227 4.81 0.98 23.08
N ILE A 228 5.16 0.48 21.90
CA ILE A 228 4.82 -0.87 21.42
C ILE A 228 6.06 -1.47 20.76
N GLU A 229 6.45 -2.65 21.21
CA GLU A 229 7.58 -3.39 20.63
C GLU A 229 7.30 -3.84 19.19
N GLY A 230 8.37 -3.95 18.39
CA GLY A 230 8.27 -4.40 16.98
C GLY A 230 7.71 -3.36 16.00
N THR A 231 7.29 -2.18 16.48
CA THR A 231 6.88 -1.07 15.61
C THR A 231 8.11 -0.41 14.96
N PRO A 232 7.97 0.24 13.79
CA PRO A 232 9.07 0.97 13.18
C PRO A 232 9.68 2.04 14.08
N SER A 233 8.86 2.77 14.86
CA SER A 233 9.37 3.73 15.83
C SER A 233 10.31 3.10 16.85
N SER A 234 10.07 1.86 17.28
CA SER A 234 10.93 1.10 18.19
C SER A 234 12.08 0.37 17.47
N ASN A 235 12.18 0.48 16.13
CA ASN A 235 13.19 -0.16 15.30
C ASN A 235 13.85 0.87 14.34
N ASN A 236 14.36 1.96 14.91
CA ASN A 236 15.04 3.06 14.17
C ASN A 236 14.25 3.60 12.97
N TYR A 237 12.93 3.53 12.99
CA TYR A 237 12.04 3.93 11.90
C TYR A 237 12.37 3.25 10.57
N ARG A 238 12.82 2.00 10.59
CA ARG A 238 12.93 1.17 9.38
C ARG A 238 11.56 1.06 8.72
N PRO A 239 11.44 1.41 7.42
CA PRO A 239 10.13 1.64 6.85
C PRO A 239 9.33 0.34 6.67
N GLY A 240 8.18 0.27 7.33
CA GLY A 240 7.05 -0.59 6.95
C GLY A 240 6.21 0.08 5.85
N PHE A 241 6.10 1.41 5.93
CA PHE A 241 5.49 2.30 4.94
C PHE A 241 6.29 3.62 4.94
N SER A 242 6.98 3.93 3.84
CA SER A 242 7.90 5.06 3.83
C SER A 242 7.19 6.42 3.83
N THR A 243 7.89 7.45 4.32
CA THR A 243 7.45 8.85 4.27
C THR A 243 7.11 9.28 2.84
N ALA A 244 7.95 8.92 1.86
CA ALA A 244 7.67 9.22 0.45
C ALA A 244 6.36 8.60 -0.05
N MET A 245 6.04 7.38 0.36
CA MET A 245 4.79 6.72 -0.02
C MET A 245 3.57 7.35 0.68
N MET A 246 3.68 7.75 1.95
CA MET A 246 2.64 8.53 2.63
C MET A 246 2.42 9.88 1.93
N THR A 247 3.48 10.59 1.59
CA THR A 247 3.41 11.87 0.86
C THR A 247 2.71 11.68 -0.49
N LYS A 248 3.06 10.63 -1.23
CA LYS A 248 2.39 10.28 -2.49
C LYS A 248 0.88 10.08 -2.29
N ASP A 249 0.49 9.32 -1.29
CA ASP A 249 -0.92 9.02 -1.03
C ASP A 249 -1.71 10.27 -0.58
N LEU A 250 -1.09 11.15 0.20
CA LEU A 250 -1.67 12.46 0.55
C LEU A 250 -1.79 13.39 -0.67
N LYS A 251 -0.84 13.33 -1.62
CA LYS A 251 -0.95 14.05 -2.91
C LYS A 251 -2.15 13.55 -3.72
N LEU A 252 -2.35 12.24 -3.80
CA LEU A 252 -3.52 11.67 -4.46
C LEU A 252 -4.82 12.16 -3.80
N ALA A 253 -4.88 12.18 -2.45
CA ALA A 253 -6.02 12.71 -1.72
C ALA A 253 -6.28 14.18 -2.02
N ASN A 254 -5.24 15.02 -2.07
CA ASN A 254 -5.35 16.44 -2.37
C ASN A 254 -5.81 16.71 -3.81
N ILE A 255 -5.32 15.92 -4.77
CA ILE A 255 -5.74 16.04 -6.18
C ILE A 255 -7.21 15.69 -6.31
N ILE A 256 -7.64 14.54 -5.80
CA ILE A 256 -9.02 14.10 -5.94
C ILE A 256 -10.00 14.98 -5.17
N SER A 257 -9.64 15.45 -3.96
CA SER A 257 -10.50 16.34 -3.19
C SER A 257 -10.80 17.64 -3.95
N LYS A 258 -9.81 18.20 -4.63
CA LYS A 258 -10.00 19.39 -5.48
C LYS A 258 -10.87 19.11 -6.68
N SER A 259 -10.70 17.99 -7.36
CA SER A 259 -11.49 17.64 -8.56
C SER A 259 -12.98 17.45 -8.23
N VAL A 260 -13.29 16.88 -7.06
CA VAL A 260 -14.68 16.69 -6.58
C VAL A 260 -15.17 17.83 -5.68
N LYS A 261 -14.38 18.90 -5.53
CA LYS A 261 -14.69 20.10 -4.69
C LYS A 261 -14.96 19.75 -3.21
N ALA A 262 -14.31 18.71 -2.69
CA ALA A 262 -14.36 18.36 -1.27
C ALA A 262 -13.39 19.25 -0.47
N LYS A 263 -13.83 19.77 0.67
CA LYS A 263 -12.98 20.56 1.58
C LYS A 263 -12.26 19.63 2.54
N THR A 264 -10.93 19.50 2.42
CA THR A 264 -10.09 18.63 3.25
C THR A 264 -8.91 19.39 3.88
N PRO A 265 -9.17 20.44 4.71
CA PRO A 265 -8.11 21.32 5.23
C PRO A 265 -7.04 20.56 6.03
N LEU A 266 -7.43 19.57 6.83
CA LEU A 266 -6.46 18.74 7.57
C LEU A 266 -5.62 17.86 6.66
N GLY A 267 -6.21 17.32 5.58
CA GLY A 267 -5.49 16.55 4.56
C GLY A 267 -4.46 17.41 3.83
N GLU A 268 -4.81 18.66 3.47
CA GLU A 268 -3.89 19.62 2.87
C GLU A 268 -2.74 19.99 3.82
N MET A 269 -3.03 20.19 5.11
CA MET A 269 -2.01 20.48 6.11
C MET A 269 -1.08 19.25 6.31
N ALA A 270 -1.66 18.06 6.43
CA ALA A 270 -0.88 16.83 6.54
C ALA A 270 0.07 16.65 5.35
N LEU A 271 -0.41 16.89 4.13
CA LEU A 271 0.43 16.85 2.93
C LEU A 271 1.64 17.78 3.07
N LYS A 272 1.43 19.05 3.42
CA LYS A 272 2.52 20.04 3.57
C LYS A 272 3.55 19.60 4.61
N ILE A 273 3.10 19.07 5.75
CA ILE A 273 3.99 18.59 6.82
C ILE A 273 4.84 17.41 6.34
N TYR A 274 4.25 16.46 5.60
CA TYR A 274 4.97 15.32 5.05
C TYR A 274 5.91 15.70 3.88
N GLU A 275 5.54 16.71 3.07
CA GLU A 275 6.43 17.28 2.04
C GLU A 275 7.66 17.92 2.66
N ASP A 276 7.50 18.79 3.67
CA ASP A 276 8.60 19.38 4.44
C ASP A 276 9.51 18.29 5.05
N PHE A 277 8.92 17.23 5.58
CA PHE A 277 9.68 16.12 6.15
C PHE A 277 10.49 15.35 5.09
N CYS A 278 9.95 15.17 3.89
CA CYS A 278 10.71 14.61 2.76
C CYS A 278 11.86 15.51 2.33
N GLU A 279 11.65 16.84 2.24
CA GLU A 279 12.66 17.83 1.86
C GLU A 279 13.83 17.87 2.86
N LYS A 280 13.56 17.58 4.13
CA LYS A 280 14.58 17.43 5.19
C LYS A 280 15.35 16.10 5.14
N GLY A 281 15.15 15.28 4.10
CA GLY A 281 15.91 14.04 3.85
C GLY A 281 15.32 12.78 4.46
N TYR A 282 14.09 12.80 4.98
CA TYR A 282 13.46 11.65 5.63
C TYR A 282 12.56 10.81 4.72
N SER A 283 12.67 10.95 3.40
CA SER A 283 11.85 10.24 2.41
C SER A 283 11.86 8.71 2.56
N ASN A 284 13.00 8.14 2.94
CA ASN A 284 13.22 6.70 3.06
C ASN A 284 12.97 6.16 4.48
N THR A 285 12.62 7.00 5.46
CA THR A 285 12.23 6.55 6.79
C THR A 285 10.76 6.12 6.82
N ASP A 286 10.36 5.41 7.86
CA ASP A 286 8.95 5.12 8.10
C ASP A 286 8.15 6.42 8.31
N PHE A 287 6.91 6.46 7.83
CA PHE A 287 6.07 7.66 7.92
C PHE A 287 5.76 8.09 9.37
N SER A 288 5.86 7.13 10.33
CA SER A 288 5.73 7.44 11.75
C SER A 288 6.88 8.29 12.30
N ALA A 289 8.01 8.37 11.54
CA ALA A 289 9.14 9.24 11.89
C ALA A 289 8.79 10.73 11.81
N ILE A 290 7.59 11.10 11.35
CA ILE A 290 7.08 12.47 11.37
C ILE A 290 7.13 13.07 12.80
N SER A 291 7.07 12.24 13.83
CA SER A 291 7.28 12.65 15.22
C SER A 291 8.62 13.35 15.47
N LYS A 292 9.65 13.10 14.65
CA LYS A 292 10.94 13.79 14.73
C LYS A 292 10.86 15.24 14.29
N LEU A 293 10.03 15.51 13.27
CA LEU A 293 9.78 16.88 12.82
C LEU A 293 8.97 17.66 13.87
N ILE A 294 7.93 17.02 14.43
CA ILE A 294 7.01 17.64 15.37
C ILE A 294 7.63 17.80 16.75
N GLY A 295 8.46 16.85 17.17
CA GLY A 295 9.05 16.80 18.50
C GLY A 295 10.39 17.49 18.64
N ASP A 296 11.05 17.85 17.54
CA ASP A 296 12.42 18.40 17.51
C ASP A 296 13.36 17.68 18.49
N GLU A 297 14.08 18.44 19.34
CA GLU A 297 15.01 17.94 20.36
C GLU A 297 14.35 17.21 21.54
N VAL A 298 13.02 17.26 21.66
CA VAL A 298 12.29 16.60 22.76
C VAL A 298 12.45 15.09 22.73
N TRP A 299 12.57 14.55 21.54
CA TRP A 299 12.86 13.12 21.32
C TRP A 299 14.35 12.92 21.06
N ASN A 300 15.20 13.02 22.10
CA ASN A 300 16.63 12.69 22.02
C ASN A 300 16.80 11.19 21.72
N TYR A 301 16.67 10.83 20.46
CA TYR A 301 17.05 9.52 19.95
C TYR A 301 18.43 9.62 19.31
N SER A 302 19.46 9.14 20.01
CA SER A 302 20.73 8.81 19.38
C SER A 302 20.47 7.77 18.28
N ILE A 303 20.30 8.24 17.05
CA ILE A 303 20.39 7.35 15.89
C ILE A 303 21.85 6.93 15.85
N LYS A 304 22.15 5.67 16.16
CA LYS A 304 23.39 5.08 15.67
C LYS A 304 23.30 5.18 14.16
N LYS A 305 24.09 6.06 13.56
CA LYS A 305 24.39 5.99 12.13
C LYS A 305 25.03 4.62 11.98
N ASP A 306 24.32 3.69 11.37
CA ASP A 306 24.93 2.48 10.86
C ASP A 306 25.90 2.91 9.77
N ASP A 307 27.21 2.68 9.99
CA ASP A 307 28.29 2.82 9.02
C ASP A 307 28.06 1.94 7.78
#